data_08f3ad32c66bcadbc20e7abaccac8bd9
#
_entry.id   08f3ad32c66bcadbc20e7abaccac8bd9
#
_cell.length_a   1.000
_cell.length_b   1.000
_cell.length_c   1.000
_cell.angle_alpha   90.00
_cell.angle_beta   90.00
_cell.angle_gamma   90.00
#
_symmetry.space_group_name_H-M   'P 1'
#
loop_
_entity.id
_entity.type
_entity.pdbx_description
1 polymer ?
#
loop_
_entity_poly.entity_id
_entity_poly.type
_entity_poly.pdbx_seq_one_letter_code
_entity_poly.pdbx_strand_id
1 'polypeptide(L)'
;INPGAILLRAAWMYDFPGDRLPIRGNLPLNLLSAAKTGTALHFSEHDFRGVSYVREVIDKLIPAMELPGGVYNFGSGNDCDMFETVSRFARLLGVEVPLEKDHWERNLAMSGEKLKDFGIQFDSTIQAFQQCLDDYGFGHF
;
A
#
# COMPACT_ATOMS: atom_id res chain seq x y z
N ILE A 1 -7.34 -8.89 -29.80
CA ILE A 1 -7.03 -7.97 -28.70
C ILE A 1 -8.09 -6.86 -28.75
N ASN A 2 -8.76 -6.62 -27.64
CA ASN A 2 -9.75 -5.54 -27.55
C ASN A 2 -9.00 -4.21 -27.28
N PRO A 3 -8.99 -3.24 -28.24
CA PRO A 3 -8.28 -1.97 -28.05
C PRO A 3 -8.94 -1.07 -26.99
N GLY A 4 -10.18 -1.31 -26.62
CA GLY A 4 -10.89 -0.61 -25.56
C GLY A 4 -10.65 -1.18 -24.16
N ALA A 5 -9.92 -2.27 -24.02
CA ALA A 5 -9.66 -2.88 -22.73
C ALA A 5 -8.78 -1.99 -21.84
N ILE A 6 -9.21 -1.81 -20.59
CA ILE A 6 -8.45 -1.10 -19.56
C ILE A 6 -7.81 -2.14 -18.65
N LEU A 7 -6.49 -2.11 -18.55
CA LEU A 7 -5.70 -3.00 -17.71
C LEU A 7 -5.11 -2.19 -16.54
N LEU A 8 -5.55 -2.48 -15.33
CA LEU A 8 -5.06 -1.83 -14.13
C LEU A 8 -4.02 -2.74 -13.45
N ARG A 9 -2.78 -2.26 -13.36
CA ARG A 9 -1.72 -2.93 -12.62
C ARG A 9 -1.71 -2.42 -11.19
N ALA A 10 -2.22 -3.23 -10.27
CA ALA A 10 -2.28 -2.89 -8.86
C ALA A 10 -0.95 -3.19 -8.14
N ALA A 11 -0.65 -2.39 -7.12
CA ALA A 11 0.41 -2.67 -6.14
C ALA A 11 -0.10 -3.63 -5.04
N TRP A 12 0.71 -3.90 -4.03
CA TRP A 12 0.23 -4.53 -2.81
C TRP A 12 -0.85 -3.68 -2.15
N MET A 13 -1.83 -4.35 -1.61
CA MET A 13 -2.95 -3.70 -0.96
C MET A 13 -3.13 -4.18 0.48
N TYR A 14 -3.63 -3.30 1.33
CA TYR A 14 -3.95 -3.61 2.71
C TYR A 14 -5.27 -2.95 3.11
N ASP A 15 -5.89 -3.57 4.10
CA ASP A 15 -7.00 -3.02 4.88
C ASP A 15 -7.02 -3.71 6.26
N PHE A 16 -7.79 -3.19 7.19
CA PHE A 16 -8.09 -3.88 8.43
C PHE A 16 -9.32 -4.78 8.27
N PRO A 17 -9.38 -5.93 8.97
CA PRO A 17 -10.50 -6.84 8.84
C PRO A 17 -11.80 -6.17 9.31
N GLY A 18 -12.80 -6.23 8.44
CA GLY A 18 -14.17 -5.92 8.82
C GLY A 18 -14.79 -7.05 9.64
N ASP A 19 -15.97 -6.78 10.23
CA ASP A 19 -16.69 -7.79 10.99
C ASP A 19 -17.04 -9.00 10.08
N ARG A 20 -16.63 -10.19 10.50
CA ARG A 20 -16.91 -11.49 9.87
C ARG A 20 -16.30 -11.75 8.47
N LEU A 21 -15.40 -10.92 8.00
CA LEU A 21 -14.72 -11.17 6.73
C LEU A 21 -13.35 -11.83 6.96
N PRO A 22 -13.10 -13.01 6.39
CA PRO A 22 -11.77 -13.62 6.46
C PRO A 22 -10.82 -12.81 5.57
N ILE A 23 -9.88 -12.10 6.18
CA ILE A 23 -8.82 -11.40 5.47
C ILE A 23 -7.52 -12.19 5.64
N ARG A 24 -6.82 -12.40 4.53
CA ARG A 24 -5.44 -12.89 4.58
C ARG A 24 -4.54 -11.85 5.24
N GLY A 25 -3.43 -12.30 5.82
CA GLY A 25 -2.42 -11.40 6.36
C GLY A 25 -1.99 -10.35 5.33
N ASN A 26 -1.82 -9.13 5.78
CA ASN A 26 -1.29 -8.01 5.00
C ASN A 26 -0.26 -7.26 5.85
N LEU A 27 0.38 -6.25 5.26
CA LEU A 27 1.50 -5.59 5.92
C LEU A 27 1.17 -5.04 7.32
N PRO A 28 0.10 -4.24 7.54
CA PRO A 28 -0.26 -3.78 8.88
C PRO A 28 -0.57 -4.92 9.86
N LEU A 29 -1.30 -5.94 9.44
CA LEU A 29 -1.63 -7.08 10.30
C LEU A 29 -0.40 -7.90 10.67
N ASN A 30 0.55 -8.05 9.74
CA ASN A 30 1.82 -8.71 10.02
C ASN A 30 2.64 -7.93 11.05
N LEU A 31 2.64 -6.58 11.00
CA LEU A 31 3.27 -5.73 12.00
C LEU A 31 2.64 -5.90 13.38
N LEU A 32 1.32 -5.88 13.47
CA LEU A 32 0.61 -6.09 14.74
C LEU A 32 0.87 -7.47 15.31
N SER A 33 0.90 -8.51 14.46
CA SER A 33 1.24 -9.87 14.88
C SER A 33 2.68 -9.98 15.38
N ALA A 34 3.63 -9.41 14.66
CA ALA A 34 5.04 -9.39 15.03
C ALA A 34 5.28 -8.64 16.34
N ALA A 35 4.63 -7.49 16.53
CA ALA A 35 4.69 -6.74 17.79
C ALA A 35 4.18 -7.58 18.98
N LYS A 36 3.10 -8.33 18.77
CA LYS A 36 2.52 -9.19 19.81
C LYS A 36 3.41 -10.39 20.16
N THR A 37 4.06 -10.98 19.16
CA THR A 37 4.83 -12.23 19.33
C THR A 37 6.33 -11.99 19.57
N GLY A 38 6.81 -10.75 19.32
CA GLY A 38 8.25 -10.45 19.33
C GLY A 38 9.02 -11.07 18.15
N THR A 39 8.33 -11.50 17.10
CA THR A 39 8.94 -12.10 15.91
C THR A 39 9.59 -11.02 15.07
N ALA A 40 10.86 -11.21 14.67
CA ALA A 40 11.54 -10.30 13.78
C ALA A 40 10.98 -10.38 12.36
N LEU A 41 10.81 -9.22 11.72
CA LEU A 41 10.46 -9.10 10.32
C LEU A 41 11.65 -8.57 9.52
N HIS A 42 11.81 -9.12 8.33
CA HIS A 42 12.93 -8.81 7.43
C HIS A 42 12.44 -8.04 6.20
N PHE A 43 13.03 -6.88 5.96
CA PHE A 43 12.74 -6.05 4.78
C PHE A 43 14.02 -5.46 4.20
N SER A 44 14.10 -5.42 2.86
CA SER A 44 15.28 -4.87 2.20
C SER A 44 15.23 -3.36 2.12
N GLU A 45 16.39 -2.73 2.34
CA GLU A 45 16.64 -1.32 2.06
C GLU A 45 16.85 -1.02 0.55
N HIS A 46 16.77 -2.04 -0.29
CA HIS A 46 16.86 -1.95 -1.76
C HIS A 46 15.61 -2.50 -2.47
N ASP A 47 14.50 -2.67 -1.74
CA ASP A 47 13.20 -3.03 -2.31
C ASP A 47 12.31 -1.79 -2.38
N PHE A 48 11.94 -1.39 -3.59
CA PHE A 48 11.10 -0.23 -3.84
C PHE A 48 9.77 -0.65 -4.44
N ARG A 49 8.68 -0.34 -3.76
CA ARG A 49 7.31 -0.58 -4.23
C ARG A 49 6.31 0.28 -3.48
N GLY A 50 5.19 0.56 -4.11
CA GLY A 50 4.02 1.13 -3.43
C GLY A 50 3.21 0.07 -2.68
N VAL A 51 2.53 0.50 -1.64
CA VAL A 51 1.53 -0.30 -0.90
C VAL A 51 0.30 0.56 -0.74
N SER A 52 -0.85 0.06 -1.19
CA SER A 52 -2.06 0.86 -1.35
C SER A 52 -3.15 0.51 -0.34
N TYR A 53 -3.87 1.51 0.13
CA TYR A 53 -5.06 1.34 0.94
C TYR A 53 -6.25 0.90 0.06
N VAL A 54 -6.90 -0.20 0.41
CA VAL A 54 -7.96 -0.80 -0.41
C VAL A 54 -9.11 0.17 -0.67
N ARG A 55 -9.54 0.93 0.34
CA ARG A 55 -10.64 1.89 0.18
C ARG A 55 -10.32 2.94 -0.88
N GLU A 56 -9.10 3.50 -0.86
CA GLU A 56 -8.68 4.44 -1.89
C GLU A 56 -8.68 3.80 -3.29
N VAL A 57 -8.22 2.55 -3.41
CA VAL A 57 -8.25 1.81 -4.68
C VAL A 57 -9.69 1.67 -5.18
N ILE A 58 -10.62 1.29 -4.32
CA ILE A 58 -12.04 1.14 -4.66
C ILE A 58 -12.65 2.47 -5.11
N ASP A 59 -12.40 3.55 -4.39
CA ASP A 59 -12.93 4.88 -4.70
C ASP A 59 -12.49 5.39 -6.08
N LYS A 60 -11.30 4.95 -6.54
CA LYS A 60 -10.77 5.32 -7.85
C LYS A 60 -11.14 4.36 -8.98
N LEU A 61 -11.81 3.23 -8.70
CA LEU A 61 -12.25 2.31 -9.75
C LEU A 61 -13.31 2.92 -10.67
N ILE A 62 -14.28 3.66 -10.12
CA ILE A 62 -15.34 4.27 -10.94
C ILE A 62 -14.76 5.26 -11.96
N PRO A 63 -13.97 6.27 -11.57
CA PRO A 63 -13.33 7.13 -12.56
C PRO A 63 -12.38 6.37 -13.50
N ALA A 64 -11.76 5.28 -13.07
CA ALA A 64 -10.92 4.47 -13.93
C ALA A 64 -11.68 3.75 -15.05
N MET A 65 -12.98 3.52 -14.89
CA MET A 65 -13.83 2.91 -15.94
C MET A 65 -14.01 3.82 -17.17
N GLU A 66 -13.77 5.11 -17.02
CA GLU A 66 -13.87 6.11 -18.10
C GLU A 66 -12.54 6.33 -18.84
N LEU A 67 -11.48 5.60 -18.46
CA LEU A 67 -10.18 5.73 -19.11
C LEU A 67 -10.21 5.19 -20.55
N PRO A 68 -9.41 5.74 -21.46
CA PRO A 68 -9.14 5.11 -22.74
C PRO A 68 -8.52 3.72 -22.57
N GLY A 69 -8.77 2.81 -23.51
CA GLY A 69 -8.13 1.50 -23.50
C GLY A 69 -6.61 1.62 -23.36
N GLY A 70 -6.02 0.78 -22.52
CA GLY A 70 -4.59 0.81 -22.26
C GLY A 70 -4.20 0.18 -20.93
N VAL A 71 -2.91 0.27 -20.59
CA VAL A 71 -2.35 -0.25 -19.35
C VAL A 71 -2.02 0.93 -18.43
N TYR A 72 -2.47 0.84 -17.20
CA TYR A 72 -2.28 1.88 -16.19
C TYR A 72 -1.74 1.29 -14.89
N ASN A 73 -0.73 1.93 -14.32
CA ASN A 73 -0.33 1.65 -12.95
C ASN A 73 -1.38 2.21 -12.00
N PHE A 74 -1.91 1.38 -11.11
CA PHE A 74 -3.07 1.70 -10.29
C PHE A 74 -2.80 1.41 -8.83
N GLY A 75 -2.33 2.41 -8.11
CA GLY A 75 -1.98 2.31 -6.70
C GLY A 75 -1.07 3.44 -6.24
N SER A 76 -0.80 3.45 -4.96
CA SER A 76 0.05 4.44 -4.29
C SER A 76 1.51 4.34 -4.76
N GLY A 77 2.13 5.49 -5.02
CA GLY A 77 3.58 5.58 -5.14
C GLY A 77 4.26 5.52 -3.77
N ASN A 78 5.57 5.30 -3.77
CA ASN A 78 6.37 5.27 -2.55
C ASN A 78 7.78 5.79 -2.82
N ASP A 79 8.19 6.80 -2.08
CA ASP A 79 9.54 7.39 -2.19
C ASP A 79 10.56 6.71 -1.26
N CYS A 80 10.10 5.78 -0.42
CA CYS A 80 10.92 5.04 0.52
C CYS A 80 11.15 3.60 0.04
N ASP A 81 12.27 3.01 0.46
CA ASP A 81 12.43 1.56 0.41
C ASP A 81 11.48 0.85 1.38
N MET A 82 11.39 -0.47 1.29
CA MET A 82 10.45 -1.24 2.12
C MET A 82 10.85 -1.30 3.58
N PHE A 83 12.12 -1.26 3.91
CA PHE A 83 12.55 -1.22 5.32
C PHE A 83 12.10 0.09 5.99
N GLU A 84 12.33 1.23 5.34
CA GLU A 84 11.87 2.53 5.84
C GLU A 84 10.33 2.63 5.87
N THR A 85 9.66 2.10 4.84
CA THR A 85 8.19 2.07 4.78
C THR A 85 7.61 1.32 5.98
N VAL A 86 8.12 0.13 6.27
CA VAL A 86 7.65 -0.72 7.38
C VAL A 86 7.98 -0.08 8.73
N SER A 87 9.15 0.55 8.85
CA SER A 87 9.53 1.30 10.05
C SER A 87 8.55 2.45 10.33
N ARG A 88 8.14 3.18 9.28
CA ARG A 88 7.14 4.26 9.40
C ARG A 88 5.75 3.72 9.73
N PHE A 89 5.35 2.60 9.14
CA PHE A 89 4.08 1.95 9.46
C PHE A 89 4.02 1.52 10.92
N ALA A 90 5.07 0.89 11.44
CA ALA A 90 5.16 0.49 12.85
C ALA A 90 5.05 1.70 13.79
N ARG A 91 5.74 2.80 13.44
CA ARG A 91 5.68 4.05 14.21
C ARG A 91 4.27 4.67 14.21
N LEU A 92 3.61 4.71 13.06
CA LEU A 92 2.24 5.24 12.94
C LEU A 92 1.22 4.37 13.68
N LEU A 93 1.42 3.05 13.71
CA LEU A 93 0.62 2.12 14.52
C LEU A 93 0.91 2.23 16.03
N GLY A 94 2.00 2.89 16.42
CA GLY A 94 2.41 2.96 17.82
C GLY A 94 2.91 1.63 18.38
N VAL A 95 3.48 0.76 17.54
CA VAL A 95 3.96 -0.56 17.94
C VAL A 95 5.48 -0.69 17.76
N GLU A 96 6.09 -1.45 18.66
CA GLU A 96 7.49 -1.84 18.55
C GLU A 96 7.58 -3.23 17.90
N VAL A 97 8.29 -3.31 16.79
CA VAL A 97 8.50 -4.55 16.05
C VAL A 97 9.99 -4.73 15.81
N PRO A 98 10.56 -5.89 16.12
CA PRO A 98 11.93 -6.19 15.71
C PRO A 98 12.03 -6.20 14.18
N LEU A 99 12.75 -5.23 13.63
CA LEU A 99 12.96 -5.10 12.18
C LEU A 99 14.43 -5.36 11.86
N GLU A 100 14.68 -6.27 10.93
CA GLU A 100 15.99 -6.59 10.42
C GLU A 100 16.12 -6.21 8.96
N LYS A 101 17.28 -5.65 8.59
CA LYS A 101 17.56 -5.23 7.23
C LYS A 101 18.06 -6.40 6.39
N ASP A 102 17.43 -6.57 5.24
CA ASP A 102 17.94 -7.35 4.14
C ASP A 102 18.54 -6.46 3.05
N HIS A 103 19.32 -7.05 2.15
CA HIS A 103 20.07 -6.31 1.12
C HIS A 103 19.77 -6.80 -0.31
N TRP A 104 18.75 -7.65 -0.50
CA TRP A 104 18.36 -8.05 -1.85
C TRP A 104 17.71 -6.88 -2.62
N GLU A 105 17.94 -6.84 -3.90
CA GLU A 105 17.50 -5.73 -4.76
C GLU A 105 16.20 -6.09 -5.48
N ARG A 106 15.26 -5.17 -5.43
CA ARG A 106 14.03 -5.23 -6.24
C ARG A 106 13.45 -3.84 -6.44
N ASN A 107 13.13 -3.51 -7.67
CA ASN A 107 12.44 -2.26 -7.98
C ASN A 107 11.12 -2.54 -8.68
N LEU A 108 10.03 -2.43 -7.95
CA LEU A 108 8.65 -2.52 -8.42
C LEU A 108 7.93 -1.17 -8.29
N ALA A 109 8.69 -0.08 -8.23
CA ALA A 109 8.12 1.26 -8.24
C ALA A 109 7.32 1.48 -9.53
N MET A 110 6.14 2.05 -9.38
CA MET A 110 5.23 2.33 -10.49
C MET A 110 4.98 3.84 -10.58
N SER A 111 5.15 4.41 -11.77
CA SER A 111 4.79 5.81 -12.01
C SER A 111 3.27 5.96 -12.13
N GLY A 112 2.71 6.95 -11.43
CA GLY A 112 1.32 7.37 -11.52
C GLY A 112 1.05 8.49 -12.53
N GLU A 113 2.06 8.94 -13.28
CA GLU A 113 1.96 10.12 -14.15
C GLU A 113 0.87 9.95 -15.24
N LYS A 114 0.77 8.76 -15.82
CA LYS A 114 -0.25 8.48 -16.84
C LYS A 114 -1.68 8.64 -16.31
N LEU A 115 -1.95 8.26 -15.06
CA LEU A 115 -3.25 8.47 -14.44
C LEU A 115 -3.52 9.93 -14.10
N LYS A 116 -2.51 10.68 -13.72
CA LYS A 116 -2.64 12.12 -13.45
C LYS A 116 -3.19 12.90 -14.66
N ASP A 117 -2.79 12.52 -15.86
CA ASP A 117 -3.27 13.14 -17.11
C ASP A 117 -4.80 13.02 -17.26
N PHE A 118 -5.41 12.04 -16.58
CA PHE A 118 -6.86 11.82 -16.54
C PHE A 118 -7.52 12.24 -15.22
N GLY A 119 -6.81 12.98 -14.38
CA GLY A 119 -7.33 13.48 -13.10
C GLY A 119 -7.41 12.43 -11.99
N ILE A 120 -6.77 11.26 -12.15
CA ILE A 120 -6.71 10.20 -11.12
C ILE A 120 -5.34 10.22 -10.47
N GLN A 121 -5.31 10.51 -9.18
CA GLN A 121 -4.09 10.55 -8.39
C GLN A 121 -4.28 9.80 -7.08
N PHE A 122 -3.34 8.88 -6.77
CA PHE A 122 -3.27 8.20 -5.49
C PHE A 122 -2.42 9.00 -4.50
N ASP A 123 -2.78 8.92 -3.23
CA ASP A 123 -1.91 9.35 -2.15
C ASP A 123 -0.63 8.51 -2.14
N SER A 124 0.45 9.05 -1.58
CA SER A 124 1.65 8.24 -1.35
C SER A 124 1.36 7.12 -0.35
N THR A 125 2.16 6.05 -0.39
CA THR A 125 2.02 4.91 0.52
C THR A 125 1.89 5.33 1.98
N ILE A 126 2.66 6.32 2.44
CA ILE A 126 2.61 6.79 3.83
C ILE A 126 1.36 7.62 4.11
N GLN A 127 0.96 8.50 3.20
CA GLN A 127 -0.27 9.31 3.35
C GLN A 127 -1.52 8.43 3.35
N ALA A 128 -1.59 7.45 2.43
CA ALA A 128 -2.69 6.50 2.38
C ALA A 128 -2.78 5.65 3.66
N PHE A 129 -1.63 5.31 4.27
CA PHE A 129 -1.63 4.59 5.55
C PHE A 129 -2.13 5.47 6.70
N GLN A 130 -1.72 6.74 6.75
CA GLN A 130 -2.25 7.68 7.73
C GLN A 130 -3.77 7.81 7.59
N GLN A 131 -4.28 7.97 6.36
CA GLN A 131 -5.72 8.02 6.12
C GLN A 131 -6.44 6.74 6.56
N CYS A 132 -5.84 5.58 6.30
CA CYS A 132 -6.39 4.31 6.76
C CYS A 132 -6.51 4.26 8.30
N LEU A 133 -5.49 4.72 9.01
CA LEU A 133 -5.51 4.78 10.46
C LEU A 133 -6.60 5.74 10.98
N ASP A 134 -6.74 6.89 10.36
CA ASP A 134 -7.76 7.89 10.71
C ASP A 134 -9.18 7.31 10.48
N ASP A 135 -9.41 6.62 9.36
CA ASP A 135 -10.69 5.98 9.03
C ASP A 135 -11.09 4.91 10.05
N TYR A 136 -10.13 4.24 10.66
CA TYR A 136 -10.36 3.23 11.70
C TYR A 136 -10.23 3.77 13.14
N GLY A 137 -10.01 5.06 13.30
CA GLY A 137 -9.91 5.71 14.62
C GLY A 137 -8.61 5.40 15.38
N PHE A 138 -7.57 4.93 14.69
CA PHE A 138 -6.25 4.83 15.29
C PHE A 138 -5.66 6.24 15.44
N GLY A 139 -5.16 6.58 16.61
CA GLY A 139 -4.50 7.88 16.84
C GLY A 139 -5.35 8.94 17.55
N HIS A 140 -6.56 8.61 17.93
CA HIS A 140 -7.42 9.45 18.77
C HIS A 140 -7.42 8.99 20.24
N PHE A 141 -6.30 8.54 20.72
CA PHE A 141 -6.14 8.15 22.13
C PHE A 141 -5.30 9.15 22.90
#